data_900083c96f0806df1423afe18f8433c8
#
_entry.id   900083c96f0806df1423afe18f8433c8
#
_cell.length_a   1.000
_cell.length_b   1.000
_cell.length_c   1.000
_cell.angle_alpha   90.00
_cell.angle_beta   90.00
_cell.angle_gamma   90.00
#
_symmetry.space_group_name_H-M   'P 1'
#
loop_
_entity.id
_entity.type
_entity.pdbx_description
1 polymer ?
#
loop_
_entity_poly.entity_id
_entity_poly.type
_entity_poly.pdbx_seq_one_letter_code
_entity_poly.pdbx_strand_id
1 'polypeptide(L)' 'MTQPVRTAPTLAEVAAAAGVSRSTASRALNDSPRISEETKRRVRAAAK' A
#
# COMPACT_ATOMS: atom_id res chain seq x y z
N MET A 1 -19.39 15.95 11.77
CA MET A 1 -19.44 14.57 11.41
C MET A 1 -18.15 13.84 11.74
N THR A 2 -18.26 12.73 12.38
CA THR A 2 -17.09 12.02 12.87
C THR A 2 -16.69 10.93 11.90
N GLN A 3 -15.40 10.88 11.60
CA GLN A 3 -14.89 9.79 10.80
C GLN A 3 -14.71 8.56 11.66
N PRO A 4 -14.98 7.39 11.11
CA PRO A 4 -14.70 6.17 11.86
C PRO A 4 -13.20 6.05 12.09
N VAL A 5 -12.86 5.43 13.19
CA VAL A 5 -11.46 5.16 13.49
C VAL A 5 -10.93 4.21 12.44
N ARG A 6 -9.82 4.59 11.82
CA ARG A 6 -9.21 3.75 10.82
C ARG A 6 -8.29 2.76 11.49
N THR A 7 -8.52 1.50 11.18
CA THR A 7 -7.63 0.43 11.65
C THR A 7 -6.60 0.09 10.60
N ALA A 8 -6.86 0.49 9.35
CA ALA A 8 -5.95 0.22 8.25
C ALA A 8 -5.25 1.51 7.84
N PRO A 9 -3.99 1.46 7.45
CA PRO A 9 -3.27 2.65 6.99
C PRO A 9 -3.81 3.16 5.67
N THR A 10 -3.61 4.45 5.41
CA THR A 10 -3.96 5.03 4.13
C THR A 10 -2.96 4.58 3.07
N LEU A 11 -3.32 4.78 1.80
CA LEU A 11 -2.41 4.44 0.71
C LEU A 11 -1.08 5.18 0.84
N ALA A 12 -1.12 6.45 1.24
CA ALA A 12 0.11 7.21 1.42
C ALA A 12 0.98 6.61 2.52
N GLU A 13 0.36 6.16 3.61
CA GLU A 13 1.10 5.52 4.70
C GLU A 13 1.69 4.19 4.26
N VAL A 14 0.93 3.42 3.52
CA VAL A 14 1.42 2.15 3.00
C VAL A 14 2.61 2.38 2.08
N ALA A 15 2.51 3.35 1.18
CA ALA A 15 3.59 3.65 0.26
C ALA A 15 4.85 4.08 1.00
N ALA A 16 4.71 4.94 2.00
CA ALA A 16 5.84 5.40 2.78
C ALA A 16 6.50 4.25 3.53
N ALA A 17 5.70 3.40 4.14
CA ALA A 17 6.23 2.26 4.90
C ALA A 17 6.93 1.26 3.98
N ALA A 18 6.42 1.08 2.78
CA ALA A 18 7.02 0.17 1.82
C ALA A 18 8.19 0.79 1.05
N GLY A 19 8.37 2.11 1.17
CA GLY A 19 9.44 2.80 0.48
C GLY A 19 9.19 2.96 -1.01
N VAL A 20 7.94 3.09 -1.41
CA VAL A 20 7.56 3.24 -2.82
C VAL A 20 6.63 4.44 -2.99
N SER A 21 6.39 4.81 -4.25
CA SER A 21 5.45 5.88 -4.54
C SER A 21 4.02 5.40 -4.32
N ARG A 22 3.09 6.36 -4.17
CA ARG A 22 1.69 5.99 -4.02
C ARG A 22 1.17 5.23 -5.23
N SER A 23 1.61 5.63 -6.41
CA SER A 23 1.22 4.91 -7.64
C SER A 23 1.66 3.47 -7.59
N THR A 24 2.90 3.24 -7.16
CA THR A 24 3.43 1.89 -7.07
C THR A 24 2.67 1.09 -6.02
N ALA A 25 2.38 1.70 -4.88
CA ALA A 25 1.63 1.01 -3.83
C ALA A 25 0.23 0.62 -4.32
N SER A 26 -0.44 1.53 -5.02
CA SER A 26 -1.75 1.24 -5.57
C SER A 26 -1.71 0.08 -6.56
N ARG A 27 -0.74 0.08 -7.45
CA ARG A 27 -0.60 -1.00 -8.41
C ARG A 27 -0.27 -2.33 -7.75
N ALA A 28 0.57 -2.28 -6.72
CA ALA A 28 0.92 -3.49 -5.99
C ALA A 28 -0.29 -4.09 -5.30
N LEU A 29 -1.14 -3.26 -4.71
CA LEU A 29 -2.35 -3.72 -4.05
C LEU A 29 -3.36 -4.27 -5.04
N ASN A 30 -3.32 -3.79 -6.29
CA ASN A 30 -4.17 -4.28 -7.36
C ASN A 30 -3.55 -5.46 -8.11
N ASP A 31 -2.43 -5.95 -7.62
CA ASP A 31 -1.76 -7.11 -8.18
C ASP A 31 -1.36 -6.89 -9.64
N SER A 32 -0.89 -5.69 -9.95
CA SER A 32 -0.48 -5.34 -11.29
C SER A 32 0.73 -6.17 -11.74
N PRO A 33 0.74 -6.68 -12.97
CA PRO A 33 1.89 -7.43 -13.48
C PRO A 33 3.13 -6.56 -13.65
N ARG A 34 2.98 -5.24 -13.61
CA ARG A 34 4.11 -4.32 -13.73
C ARG A 34 4.92 -4.22 -12.45
N ILE A 35 4.35 -4.69 -11.33
CA ILE A 35 5.02 -4.63 -10.04
C ILE A 35 5.61 -5.99 -9.71
N SER A 36 6.87 -6.02 -9.27
CA SER A 36 7.51 -7.26 -8.93
C SER A 36 6.85 -7.91 -7.72
N GLU A 37 7.01 -9.23 -7.61
CA GLU A 37 6.45 -9.96 -6.47
C GLU A 37 7.03 -9.48 -5.16
N GLU A 38 8.30 -9.12 -5.15
CA GLU A 38 8.93 -8.61 -3.95
C GLU A 38 8.28 -7.31 -3.52
N THR A 39 8.06 -6.39 -4.46
CA THR A 39 7.42 -5.11 -4.15
C THR A 39 6.00 -5.33 -3.67
N LYS A 40 5.26 -6.24 -4.30
CA LYS A 40 3.90 -6.56 -3.86
C LYS A 40 3.89 -7.05 -2.42
N ARG A 41 4.85 -7.89 -2.06
CA ARG A 41 4.94 -8.39 -0.69
C ARG A 41 5.21 -7.27 0.29
N ARG A 42 6.12 -6.35 -0.06
CA ARG A 42 6.44 -5.22 0.80
C ARG A 42 5.22 -4.35 1.03
N VAL A 43 4.49 -4.06 -0.04
CA VAL A 43 3.32 -3.21 0.07
C VAL A 43 2.23 -3.91 0.89
N ARG A 44 2.00 -5.19 0.66
CA ARG A 44 1.01 -5.93 1.42
C ARG A 44 1.36 -6.00 2.90
N ALA A 45 2.63 -6.19 3.20
CA ALA A 45 3.07 -6.20 4.60
C ALA A 45 2.85 -4.84 5.24
N ALA A 46 3.12 -3.78 4.52
CA ALA A 46 2.90 -2.42 5.02
C ALA A 46 1.43 -2.11 5.19
N ALA A 47 0.56 -2.75 4.42
CA ALA A 47 -0.88 -2.50 4.46
C ALA A 47 -1.59 -3.23 5.61
N LYS A 48 -0.93 -4.13 6.27
CA LYS A 48 -1.56 -4.89 7.36
C LYS A 48 -1.82 -4.06 8.60
#